data_dc8239788b8ca7f0667792f8613ebcf1
#
_entry.id   dc8239788b8ca7f0667792f8613ebcf1
#
_cell.length_a   1.000
_cell.length_b   1.000
_cell.length_c   1.000
_cell.angle_alpha   90.00
_cell.angle_beta   90.00
_cell.angle_gamma   90.00
#
_symmetry.space_group_name_H-M   'P 1'
#
loop_
_entity.id
_entity.type
_entity.pdbx_description
1 polymer ?
#
loop_
_entity_poly.entity_id
_entity_poly.type
_entity_poly.pdbx_seq_one_letter_code
_entity_poly.pdbx_strand_id
1 'polypeptide(L)'
;MTTRPIGIILNGVTGRMGTNQHLVRSILAIIRQGGIKVDDELTLMPVPILTGRSEAKLKALSAAHSCAVTGPITYTTDLAKVLADPAYHIFFDSSGTLQRAGFVEQAVKAGKAIYCEKPTAVETSEALRLAQLCERAGLKNGVVQDKLWLPGLRKLQMLDQQGFFGRILSVRGEFGYWVFTGHVHDQPAQRPSWNYRKQDGGGIIVDMLCHWRYVIDNLFGEVKSLSCLGATHIPERIDERGKAYACDTDDSAYATFELHNGVVCHFNSSWNVRVRRDDLLTIQVDGTNGSAVAGLRKCWAQGMSATPKPTWNPDVDSPIDHFAHWLEVPDSTPYDNAFKVQWELFIRHVALGTPFRWSLREGAKGVQLAELGLKSWAERRWVDVPAL
;
A
#
# COMPACT_ATOMS: atom_id res chain seq x y z
N MET A 1 9.61 34.42 -2.73
CA MET A 1 9.27 33.01 -2.68
C MET A 1 9.36 32.44 -4.08
N THR A 2 10.28 31.50 -4.33
CA THR A 2 10.50 30.90 -5.65
C THR A 2 9.66 29.64 -5.76
N THR A 3 8.89 29.51 -6.85
CA THR A 3 8.15 28.29 -7.14
C THR A 3 8.92 27.47 -8.20
N ARG A 4 9.36 26.25 -7.83
CA ARG A 4 10.04 25.32 -8.73
C ARG A 4 9.05 24.29 -9.27
N PRO A 5 8.77 24.29 -10.57
CA PRO A 5 7.88 23.28 -11.18
C PRO A 5 8.56 21.91 -11.20
N ILE A 6 7.79 20.87 -10.90
CA ILE A 6 8.20 19.46 -10.96
C ILE A 6 7.26 18.74 -11.92
N GLY A 7 7.70 18.50 -13.15
CA GLY A 7 6.94 17.81 -14.17
C GLY A 7 6.75 16.33 -13.83
N ILE A 8 5.50 15.83 -13.89
CA ILE A 8 5.13 14.46 -13.52
C ILE A 8 4.30 13.83 -14.63
N ILE A 9 4.78 12.73 -15.19
CA ILE A 9 4.03 11.90 -16.12
C ILE A 9 3.22 10.89 -15.32
N LEU A 10 1.89 10.96 -15.39
CA LEU A 10 0.98 10.04 -14.71
C LEU A 10 0.45 8.99 -15.70
N ASN A 11 1.11 7.84 -15.78
CA ASN A 11 0.73 6.75 -16.67
C ASN A 11 -0.32 5.81 -16.03
N GLY A 12 -1.31 5.36 -16.82
CA GLY A 12 -2.40 4.52 -16.31
C GLY A 12 -3.40 5.27 -15.42
N VAL A 13 -3.38 6.60 -15.47
CA VAL A 13 -4.14 7.48 -14.58
C VAL A 13 -5.67 7.33 -14.68
N THR A 14 -6.20 6.76 -15.76
CA THR A 14 -7.65 6.55 -15.95
C THR A 14 -8.20 5.36 -15.17
N GLY A 15 -7.35 4.58 -14.51
CA GLY A 15 -7.73 3.53 -13.56
C GLY A 15 -8.15 4.11 -12.20
N ARG A 16 -8.94 3.37 -11.43
CA ARG A 16 -9.48 3.82 -10.12
C ARG A 16 -8.39 4.35 -9.17
N MET A 17 -7.27 3.64 -9.03
CA MET A 17 -6.16 4.08 -8.16
C MET A 17 -5.49 5.32 -8.73
N GLY A 18 -5.14 5.29 -10.03
CA GLY A 18 -4.52 6.42 -10.71
C GLY A 18 -5.34 7.70 -10.60
N THR A 19 -6.66 7.62 -10.90
CA THR A 19 -7.56 8.77 -10.79
C THR A 19 -7.73 9.21 -9.34
N ASN A 20 -8.22 8.31 -8.46
CA ASN A 20 -8.73 8.74 -7.16
C ASN A 20 -7.60 9.02 -6.16
N GLN A 21 -6.58 8.13 -6.09
CA GLN A 21 -5.54 8.28 -5.08
C GLN A 21 -4.39 9.17 -5.58
N HIS A 22 -3.87 8.90 -6.80
CA HIS A 22 -2.68 9.60 -7.24
C HIS A 22 -2.97 10.96 -7.85
N LEU A 23 -3.94 11.07 -8.77
CA LEU A 23 -4.26 12.36 -9.34
C LEU A 23 -5.03 13.23 -8.32
N VAL A 24 -6.25 12.83 -7.96
CA VAL A 24 -7.19 13.72 -7.23
C VAL A 24 -6.77 13.96 -5.80
N ARG A 25 -6.50 12.90 -5.03
CA ARG A 25 -6.21 12.98 -3.59
C ARG A 25 -4.74 13.24 -3.26
N SER A 26 -3.85 13.19 -4.25
CA SER A 26 -2.44 13.48 -4.06
C SER A 26 -2.00 14.69 -4.88
N ILE A 27 -1.74 14.54 -6.17
CA ILE A 27 -1.13 15.61 -7.00
C ILE A 27 -1.99 16.87 -7.03
N LEU A 28 -3.30 16.75 -7.30
CA LEU A 28 -4.19 17.92 -7.31
C LEU A 28 -4.41 18.49 -5.91
N ALA A 29 -4.39 17.67 -4.86
CA ALA A 29 -4.45 18.14 -3.49
C ALA A 29 -3.19 18.96 -3.12
N ILE A 30 -2.00 18.51 -3.54
CA ILE A 30 -0.75 19.24 -3.38
C ILE A 30 -0.79 20.58 -4.14
N ILE A 31 -1.31 20.60 -5.37
CA ILE A 31 -1.46 21.85 -6.13
C ILE A 31 -2.42 22.81 -5.41
N ARG A 32 -3.59 22.31 -4.95
CA ARG A 32 -4.61 23.11 -4.26
C ARG A 32 -4.14 23.71 -2.93
N GLN A 33 -3.22 23.06 -2.22
CA GLN A 33 -2.63 23.61 -1.01
C GLN A 33 -1.52 24.66 -1.29
N GLY A 34 -1.19 24.93 -2.57
CA GLY A 34 -0.15 25.86 -2.97
C GLY A 34 1.23 25.23 -3.16
N GLY A 35 1.31 23.90 -3.34
CA GLY A 35 2.55 23.14 -3.53
C GLY A 35 3.13 22.58 -2.23
N ILE A 36 4.35 22.06 -2.31
CA ILE A 36 5.11 21.53 -1.16
C ILE A 36 6.09 22.62 -0.68
N LYS A 37 5.76 23.26 0.43
CA LYS A 37 6.62 24.25 1.04
C LYS A 37 7.88 23.57 1.60
N VAL A 38 9.05 23.94 1.09
CA VAL A 38 10.36 23.44 1.55
C VAL A 38 10.83 24.31 2.74
N ASP A 39 10.86 25.59 2.52
CA ASP A 39 11.18 26.66 3.47
C ASP A 39 10.45 27.95 3.08
N ASP A 40 10.87 29.09 3.62
CA ASP A 40 10.23 30.38 3.31
C ASP A 40 10.57 30.94 1.92
N GLU A 41 11.58 30.38 1.24
CA GLU A 41 12.05 30.84 -0.06
C GLU A 41 11.63 29.92 -1.21
N LEU A 42 11.42 28.62 -0.96
CA LEU A 42 11.20 27.61 -1.99
C LEU A 42 9.93 26.78 -1.78
N THR A 43 9.12 26.71 -2.84
CA THR A 43 7.98 25.80 -2.96
C THR A 43 8.14 24.90 -4.19
N LEU A 44 7.93 23.60 -4.04
CA LEU A 44 7.89 22.63 -5.16
C LEU A 44 6.45 22.51 -5.64
N MET A 45 6.22 22.74 -6.94
CA MET A 45 4.89 22.70 -7.53
C MET A 45 4.77 21.55 -8.54
N PRO A 46 3.96 20.52 -8.28
CA PRO A 46 3.71 19.47 -9.26
C PRO A 46 3.05 20.00 -10.54
N VAL A 47 3.54 19.57 -11.69
CA VAL A 47 2.97 19.87 -13.01
C VAL A 47 2.64 18.52 -13.70
N PRO A 48 1.40 18.02 -13.58
CA PRO A 48 1.05 16.72 -14.11
C PRO A 48 0.75 16.77 -15.61
N ILE A 49 1.13 15.69 -16.33
CA ILE A 49 0.57 15.30 -17.61
C ILE A 49 -0.07 13.91 -17.50
N LEU A 50 -1.27 13.77 -18.01
CA LEU A 50 -2.02 12.50 -17.97
C LEU A 50 -1.65 11.66 -19.19
N THR A 51 -1.27 10.38 -18.96
CA THR A 51 -1.00 9.47 -20.06
C THR A 51 -1.77 8.15 -19.93
N GLY A 52 -2.11 7.56 -21.07
CA GLY A 52 -2.86 6.31 -21.14
C GLY A 52 -3.35 5.99 -22.54
N ARG A 53 -4.01 4.85 -22.72
CA ARG A 53 -4.42 4.35 -24.06
C ARG A 53 -5.67 5.00 -24.64
N SER A 54 -6.55 5.57 -23.82
CA SER A 54 -7.84 6.10 -24.25
C SER A 54 -7.84 7.61 -24.20
N GLU A 55 -7.73 8.25 -25.36
CA GLU A 55 -7.79 9.70 -25.47
C GLU A 55 -9.09 10.28 -24.90
N ALA A 56 -10.24 9.64 -25.20
CA ALA A 56 -11.53 10.09 -24.71
C ALA A 56 -11.59 10.13 -23.17
N LYS A 57 -11.07 9.09 -22.49
CA LYS A 57 -11.01 9.06 -21.02
C LYS A 57 -10.04 10.09 -20.45
N LEU A 58 -8.88 10.28 -21.10
CA LEU A 58 -7.91 11.30 -20.70
C LEU A 58 -8.47 12.70 -20.84
N LYS A 59 -9.13 12.99 -21.96
CA LYS A 59 -9.82 14.27 -22.21
C LYS A 59 -10.90 14.56 -21.16
N ALA A 60 -11.74 13.57 -20.87
CA ALA A 60 -12.78 13.72 -19.86
C ALA A 60 -12.18 13.98 -18.47
N LEU A 61 -11.11 13.26 -18.11
CA LEU A 61 -10.43 13.43 -16.83
C LEU A 61 -9.76 14.81 -16.71
N SER A 62 -9.08 15.25 -17.77
CA SER A 62 -8.51 16.60 -17.86
C SER A 62 -9.59 17.67 -17.69
N ALA A 63 -10.69 17.59 -18.45
CA ALA A 63 -11.77 18.56 -18.37
C ALA A 63 -12.44 18.61 -16.99
N ALA A 64 -12.61 17.46 -16.34
CA ALA A 64 -13.23 17.37 -15.01
C ALA A 64 -12.39 18.01 -13.89
N HIS A 65 -11.08 18.14 -14.07
CA HIS A 65 -10.17 18.60 -13.01
C HIS A 65 -9.37 19.87 -13.33
N SER A 66 -9.42 20.36 -14.58
CA SER A 66 -8.86 21.68 -14.95
C SER A 66 -9.72 22.81 -14.38
N CYS A 67 -9.11 23.70 -13.62
CA CYS A 67 -9.79 24.87 -13.05
C CYS A 67 -8.78 26.00 -12.80
N ALA A 68 -9.24 27.15 -12.30
CA ALA A 68 -8.36 28.29 -12.02
C ALA A 68 -7.21 27.98 -11.07
N VAL A 69 -7.41 27.06 -10.12
CA VAL A 69 -6.37 26.68 -9.13
C VAL A 69 -5.39 25.65 -9.69
N THR A 70 -5.87 24.65 -10.41
CA THR A 70 -5.01 23.60 -10.97
C THR A 70 -4.35 23.99 -12.29
N GLY A 71 -4.85 25.05 -12.91
CA GLY A 71 -4.54 25.34 -14.32
C GLY A 71 -5.09 24.27 -15.28
N PRO A 72 -4.75 24.35 -16.57
CA PRO A 72 -5.09 23.34 -17.55
C PRO A 72 -4.26 22.08 -17.32
N ILE A 73 -4.93 20.93 -17.14
CA ILE A 73 -4.26 19.64 -17.00
C ILE A 73 -4.10 19.04 -18.39
N THR A 74 -2.87 18.92 -18.84
CA THR A 74 -2.54 18.38 -20.16
C THR A 74 -2.63 16.85 -20.19
N TYR A 75 -2.87 16.30 -21.38
CA TYR A 75 -2.93 14.85 -21.59
C TYR A 75 -2.40 14.46 -22.97
N THR A 76 -1.97 13.21 -23.10
CA THR A 76 -1.57 12.61 -24.38
C THR A 76 -1.64 11.10 -24.34
N THR A 77 -1.80 10.47 -25.51
CA THR A 77 -1.62 9.03 -25.71
C THR A 77 -0.19 8.67 -26.16
N ASP A 78 0.60 9.68 -26.53
CA ASP A 78 2.00 9.51 -26.96
C ASP A 78 2.95 9.58 -25.77
N LEU A 79 3.18 8.43 -25.14
CA LEU A 79 4.09 8.33 -24.00
C LEU A 79 5.56 8.61 -24.40
N ALA A 80 5.98 8.19 -25.59
CA ALA A 80 7.35 8.37 -26.02
C ALA A 80 7.73 9.84 -26.16
N LYS A 81 6.84 10.66 -26.71
CA LYS A 81 7.00 12.11 -26.81
C LYS A 81 7.18 12.76 -25.43
N VAL A 82 6.39 12.38 -24.47
CA VAL A 82 6.44 12.99 -23.13
C VAL A 82 7.67 12.52 -22.36
N LEU A 83 8.09 11.26 -22.52
CA LEU A 83 9.31 10.75 -21.93
C LEU A 83 10.56 11.49 -22.48
N ALA A 84 10.54 11.92 -23.73
CA ALA A 84 11.63 12.70 -24.32
C ALA A 84 11.66 14.16 -23.85
N ASP A 85 10.59 14.69 -23.27
CA ASP A 85 10.51 16.08 -22.84
C ASP A 85 11.26 16.28 -21.50
N PRO A 86 12.29 17.14 -21.45
CA PRO A 86 13.05 17.42 -20.23
C PRO A 86 12.24 18.16 -19.15
N ALA A 87 11.11 18.75 -19.48
CA ALA A 87 10.23 19.41 -18.50
C ALA A 87 9.63 18.42 -17.50
N TYR A 88 9.53 17.15 -17.85
CA TYR A 88 9.03 16.10 -16.96
C TYR A 88 10.18 15.34 -16.29
N HIS A 89 10.17 15.34 -14.97
CA HIS A 89 11.22 14.78 -14.12
C HIS A 89 10.89 13.39 -13.59
N ILE A 90 9.59 13.15 -13.30
CA ILE A 90 9.09 11.93 -12.66
C ILE A 90 8.17 11.19 -13.63
N PHE A 91 8.41 9.89 -13.79
CA PHE A 91 7.46 8.97 -14.39
C PHE A 91 6.79 8.15 -13.31
N PHE A 92 5.47 8.26 -13.21
CA PHE A 92 4.65 7.45 -12.32
C PHE A 92 3.82 6.44 -13.10
N ASP A 93 3.83 5.17 -12.67
CA ASP A 93 3.01 4.12 -13.26
C ASP A 93 1.98 3.53 -12.30
N SER A 94 0.71 3.64 -12.71
CA SER A 94 -0.45 2.95 -12.10
C SER A 94 -1.21 2.07 -13.09
N SER A 95 -0.55 1.63 -14.16
CA SER A 95 -1.09 0.66 -15.12
C SER A 95 -1.19 -0.75 -14.53
N GLY A 96 -1.71 -1.68 -15.31
CA GLY A 96 -1.72 -3.10 -14.92
C GLY A 96 -0.32 -3.65 -14.73
N THR A 97 -0.13 -4.50 -13.71
CA THR A 97 1.19 -5.04 -13.31
C THR A 97 1.92 -5.72 -14.46
N LEU A 98 1.23 -6.47 -15.32
CA LEU A 98 1.79 -7.14 -16.50
C LEU A 98 2.45 -6.18 -17.50
N GLN A 99 2.05 -4.91 -17.55
CA GLN A 99 2.56 -3.92 -18.51
C GLN A 99 3.63 -3.01 -17.91
N ARG A 100 3.71 -2.97 -16.57
CA ARG A 100 4.53 -2.02 -15.81
C ARG A 100 6.02 -2.09 -16.17
N ALA A 101 6.56 -3.29 -16.26
CA ALA A 101 7.99 -3.47 -16.56
C ALA A 101 8.41 -2.75 -17.85
N GLY A 102 7.65 -2.92 -18.93
CA GLY A 102 7.94 -2.27 -20.20
C GLY A 102 7.86 -0.73 -20.15
N PHE A 103 6.94 -0.17 -19.37
CA PHE A 103 6.84 1.28 -19.19
C PHE A 103 7.97 1.83 -18.33
N VAL A 104 8.32 1.13 -17.25
CA VAL A 104 9.44 1.51 -16.38
C VAL A 104 10.77 1.50 -17.17
N GLU A 105 11.01 0.49 -18.00
CA GLU A 105 12.21 0.44 -18.85
C GLU A 105 12.30 1.62 -19.82
N GLN A 106 11.22 1.99 -20.46
CA GLN A 106 11.17 3.15 -21.35
C GLN A 106 11.50 4.45 -20.57
N ALA A 107 10.93 4.61 -19.39
CA ALA A 107 11.14 5.79 -18.55
C ALA A 107 12.60 5.85 -18.01
N VAL A 108 13.19 4.70 -17.65
CA VAL A 108 14.62 4.63 -17.26
C VAL A 108 15.53 5.00 -18.42
N LYS A 109 15.26 4.50 -19.63
CA LYS A 109 16.01 4.89 -20.84
C LYS A 109 15.93 6.39 -21.13
N ALA A 110 14.81 7.02 -20.77
CA ALA A 110 14.58 8.46 -20.90
C ALA A 110 15.13 9.27 -19.71
N GLY A 111 15.82 8.64 -18.74
CA GLY A 111 16.43 9.31 -17.60
C GLY A 111 15.46 9.87 -16.56
N LYS A 112 14.22 9.34 -16.49
CA LYS A 112 13.21 9.81 -15.55
C LYS A 112 13.37 9.16 -14.18
N ALA A 113 13.10 9.90 -13.12
CA ALA A 113 12.89 9.31 -11.81
C ALA A 113 11.63 8.42 -11.83
N ILE A 114 11.70 7.25 -11.23
CA ILE A 114 10.65 6.23 -11.31
C ILE A 114 9.84 6.17 -10.01
N TYR A 115 8.52 6.27 -10.10
CA TYR A 115 7.64 5.98 -8.99
C TYR A 115 6.48 5.12 -9.48
N CYS A 116 6.16 4.03 -8.81
CA CYS A 116 5.09 3.15 -9.29
C CYS A 116 4.26 2.51 -8.18
N GLU A 117 3.04 2.11 -8.58
CA GLU A 117 2.16 1.30 -7.74
C GLU A 117 2.76 -0.08 -7.46
N LYS A 118 2.32 -0.64 -6.34
CA LYS A 118 2.55 -2.05 -6.01
C LYS A 118 1.52 -2.96 -6.73
N PRO A 119 1.85 -4.21 -6.96
CA PRO A 119 3.20 -4.80 -6.96
C PRO A 119 4.04 -4.26 -8.10
N THR A 120 5.37 -4.16 -7.90
CA THR A 120 6.26 -3.53 -8.89
C THR A 120 6.45 -4.37 -10.15
N ALA A 121 6.26 -5.67 -10.06
CA ALA A 121 6.19 -6.64 -11.16
C ALA A 121 5.34 -7.84 -10.75
N VAL A 122 5.20 -8.81 -11.65
CA VAL A 122 4.49 -10.07 -11.37
C VAL A 122 5.38 -11.04 -10.60
N GLU A 123 6.68 -11.07 -10.92
CA GLU A 123 7.69 -11.99 -10.37
C GLU A 123 8.81 -11.22 -9.66
N THR A 124 9.38 -11.83 -8.63
CA THR A 124 10.48 -11.25 -7.83
C THR A 124 11.70 -10.95 -8.70
N SER A 125 12.06 -11.84 -9.61
CA SER A 125 13.18 -11.68 -10.53
C SER A 125 13.04 -10.43 -11.39
N GLU A 126 11.85 -10.19 -11.92
CA GLU A 126 11.57 -8.99 -12.73
C GLU A 126 11.54 -7.73 -11.86
N ALA A 127 10.90 -7.77 -10.68
CA ALA A 127 10.88 -6.65 -9.75
C ALA A 127 12.30 -6.23 -9.34
N LEU A 128 13.16 -7.20 -9.03
CA LEU A 128 14.56 -6.97 -8.69
C LEU A 128 15.35 -6.42 -9.88
N ARG A 129 15.12 -6.94 -11.09
CA ARG A 129 15.72 -6.45 -12.31
C ARG A 129 15.40 -4.98 -12.57
N LEU A 130 14.14 -4.56 -12.36
CA LEU A 130 13.73 -3.16 -12.48
C LEU A 130 14.42 -2.26 -11.45
N ALA A 131 14.52 -2.71 -10.20
CA ALA A 131 15.24 -2.00 -9.15
C ALA A 131 16.72 -1.80 -9.54
N GLN A 132 17.39 -2.88 -9.95
CA GLN A 132 18.79 -2.84 -10.40
C GLN A 132 18.99 -1.96 -11.64
N LEU A 133 18.00 -1.91 -12.55
CA LEU A 133 18.05 -1.05 -13.72
C LEU A 133 18.08 0.43 -13.33
N CYS A 134 17.22 0.83 -12.38
CA CYS A 134 17.22 2.19 -11.84
C CYS A 134 18.51 2.51 -11.08
N GLU A 135 18.99 1.57 -10.24
CA GLU A 135 20.23 1.72 -9.48
C GLU A 135 21.45 1.92 -10.41
N ARG A 136 21.59 1.09 -11.43
CA ARG A 136 22.69 1.21 -12.43
C ARG A 136 22.62 2.51 -13.24
N ALA A 137 21.42 3.01 -13.48
CA ALA A 137 21.22 4.30 -14.15
C ALA A 137 21.39 5.51 -13.21
N GLY A 138 21.60 5.30 -11.91
CA GLY A 138 21.71 6.37 -10.92
C GLY A 138 20.40 7.15 -10.72
N LEU A 139 19.25 6.57 -11.07
CA LEU A 139 17.96 7.24 -11.04
C LEU A 139 17.29 7.12 -9.70
N LYS A 140 16.68 8.22 -9.23
CA LYS A 140 15.77 8.22 -8.09
C LYS A 140 14.60 7.31 -8.39
N ASN A 141 14.26 6.43 -7.43
CA ASN A 141 13.18 5.49 -7.64
C ASN A 141 12.42 5.19 -6.35
N GLY A 142 11.17 4.78 -6.49
CA GLY A 142 10.29 4.49 -5.35
C GLY A 142 9.07 3.67 -5.73
N VAL A 143 8.47 3.07 -4.71
CA VAL A 143 7.23 2.30 -4.78
C VAL A 143 6.22 2.84 -3.77
N VAL A 144 4.94 2.75 -4.13
CA VAL A 144 3.85 3.11 -3.23
C VAL A 144 3.76 2.13 -2.06
N GLN A 145 3.84 2.66 -0.84
CA GLN A 145 3.69 1.93 0.43
C GLN A 145 2.77 2.71 1.38
N ASP A 146 1.57 2.97 0.90
CA ASP A 146 0.58 3.87 1.50
C ASP A 146 0.23 3.56 2.95
N LYS A 147 0.17 2.27 3.33
CA LYS A 147 -0.27 1.88 4.68
C LYS A 147 0.64 2.38 5.80
N LEU A 148 1.92 2.65 5.52
CA LEU A 148 2.83 3.25 6.50
C LEU A 148 2.40 4.65 6.97
N TRP A 149 1.56 5.31 6.20
CA TRP A 149 1.09 6.67 6.44
C TRP A 149 -0.34 6.73 6.99
N LEU A 150 -0.96 5.57 7.23
CA LEU A 150 -2.25 5.52 7.89
C LEU A 150 -2.14 6.05 9.32
N PRO A 151 -3.07 6.88 9.79
CA PRO A 151 -3.00 7.48 11.12
C PRO A 151 -2.81 6.47 12.25
N GLY A 152 -3.53 5.34 12.23
CA GLY A 152 -3.38 4.28 13.23
C GLY A 152 -1.97 3.68 13.27
N LEU A 153 -1.37 3.43 12.09
CA LEU A 153 -0.02 2.85 12.01
C LEU A 153 1.05 3.88 12.39
N ARG A 154 0.82 5.16 12.10
CA ARG A 154 1.70 6.25 12.56
C ARG A 154 1.71 6.35 14.09
N LYS A 155 0.56 6.12 14.75
CA LYS A 155 0.47 6.06 16.21
C LYS A 155 1.21 4.84 16.79
N LEU A 156 1.10 3.66 16.14
CA LEU A 156 1.93 2.50 16.52
C LEU A 156 3.42 2.81 16.43
N GLN A 157 3.85 3.41 15.32
CA GLN A 157 5.24 3.79 15.13
C GLN A 157 5.72 4.79 16.19
N MET A 158 4.88 5.76 16.56
CA MET A 158 5.18 6.71 17.63
C MET A 158 5.36 5.99 18.98
N LEU A 159 4.47 5.08 19.34
CA LEU A 159 4.56 4.30 20.57
C LEU A 159 5.85 3.46 20.61
N ASP A 160 6.21 2.82 19.49
CA ASP A 160 7.46 2.03 19.39
C ASP A 160 8.69 2.92 19.57
N GLN A 161 8.76 4.06 18.87
CA GLN A 161 9.87 5.03 18.99
C GLN A 161 10.03 5.59 20.41
N GLN A 162 8.95 5.65 21.19
CA GLN A 162 8.97 6.07 22.60
C GLN A 162 9.30 4.91 23.56
N GLY A 163 9.54 3.69 23.06
CA GLY A 163 9.84 2.51 23.88
C GLY A 163 8.64 1.98 24.68
N PHE A 164 7.40 2.38 24.31
CA PHE A 164 6.18 2.00 25.03
C PHE A 164 5.99 0.48 25.17
N PHE A 165 6.33 -0.26 24.13
CA PHE A 165 6.14 -1.72 24.12
C PHE A 165 7.19 -2.46 24.97
N GLY A 166 8.35 -1.84 25.27
CA GLY A 166 9.53 -2.59 25.71
C GLY A 166 9.98 -3.55 24.60
N ARG A 167 10.19 -4.83 24.89
CA ARG A 167 10.43 -5.82 23.84
C ARG A 167 9.10 -6.28 23.24
N ILE A 168 8.91 -6.11 21.95
CA ILE A 168 7.75 -6.63 21.22
C ILE A 168 7.83 -8.17 21.23
N LEU A 169 6.72 -8.83 21.55
CA LEU A 169 6.59 -10.28 21.67
C LEU A 169 5.91 -10.86 20.44
N SER A 170 4.76 -10.29 20.10
CA SER A 170 3.96 -10.75 18.97
C SER A 170 3.14 -9.62 18.35
N VAL A 171 2.78 -9.81 17.07
CA VAL A 171 1.89 -8.91 16.33
C VAL A 171 0.79 -9.72 15.67
N ARG A 172 -0.46 -9.30 15.82
CA ARG A 172 -1.61 -9.90 15.16
C ARG A 172 -2.29 -8.88 14.27
N GLY A 173 -2.41 -9.20 12.99
CA GLY A 173 -3.07 -8.36 12.00
C GLY A 173 -4.30 -9.04 11.39
N GLU A 174 -5.36 -8.29 11.23
CA GLU A 174 -6.54 -8.73 10.52
C GLU A 174 -7.00 -7.65 9.56
N PHE A 175 -7.12 -8.02 8.28
CA PHE A 175 -7.67 -7.16 7.24
C PHE A 175 -8.75 -7.90 6.50
N GLY A 176 -9.87 -7.26 6.28
CA GLY A 176 -10.87 -7.82 5.40
C GLY A 176 -12.26 -7.28 5.63
N TYR A 177 -13.12 -7.63 4.69
CA TYR A 177 -14.54 -7.29 4.69
C TYR A 177 -15.29 -8.22 3.73
N TRP A 178 -16.63 -8.18 3.81
CA TRP A 178 -17.45 -8.94 2.90
C TRP A 178 -17.51 -8.24 1.54
N VAL A 179 -16.98 -8.90 0.51
CA VAL A 179 -17.05 -8.43 -0.87
C VAL A 179 -18.22 -9.10 -1.58
N PHE A 180 -19.20 -8.34 -1.99
CA PHE A 180 -20.36 -8.87 -2.71
C PHE A 180 -19.94 -9.50 -4.03
N THR A 181 -20.50 -10.68 -4.31
CA THR A 181 -20.11 -11.53 -5.45
C THR A 181 -20.91 -11.26 -6.72
N GLY A 182 -22.04 -10.54 -6.62
CA GLY A 182 -22.93 -10.23 -7.72
C GLY A 182 -24.10 -11.20 -7.91
N HIS A 183 -24.24 -12.23 -7.06
CA HIS A 183 -25.37 -13.17 -7.13
C HIS A 183 -26.65 -12.64 -6.47
N VAL A 184 -26.60 -11.52 -5.79
CA VAL A 184 -27.74 -10.88 -5.14
C VAL A 184 -28.16 -9.68 -5.98
N HIS A 185 -29.43 -9.59 -6.35
CA HIS A 185 -29.96 -8.58 -7.31
C HIS A 185 -29.65 -7.14 -6.90
N ASP A 186 -29.78 -6.79 -5.63
CA ASP A 186 -29.54 -5.44 -5.12
C ASP A 186 -28.07 -5.18 -4.75
N GLN A 187 -27.21 -6.18 -4.92
CA GLN A 187 -25.81 -6.10 -4.54
C GLN A 187 -24.94 -6.63 -5.67
N PRO A 188 -24.64 -5.81 -6.68
CA PRO A 188 -23.77 -6.21 -7.79
C PRO A 188 -22.38 -6.55 -7.32
N ALA A 189 -21.58 -7.21 -8.15
CA ALA A 189 -20.19 -7.52 -7.86
C ALA A 189 -19.42 -6.25 -7.49
N GLN A 190 -18.81 -6.26 -6.30
CA GLN A 190 -18.19 -5.06 -5.70
C GLN A 190 -16.78 -4.83 -6.22
N ARG A 191 -16.06 -5.90 -6.58
CA ARG A 191 -14.70 -5.84 -7.11
C ARG A 191 -14.64 -6.32 -8.54
N PRO A 192 -13.79 -5.74 -9.40
CA PRO A 192 -13.55 -6.22 -10.75
C PRO A 192 -13.08 -7.68 -10.78
N SER A 193 -13.53 -8.41 -11.79
CA SER A 193 -13.30 -9.86 -11.94
C SER A 193 -11.81 -10.25 -12.02
N TRP A 194 -10.94 -9.35 -12.51
CA TRP A 194 -9.50 -9.60 -12.57
C TRP A 194 -8.88 -9.92 -11.20
N ASN A 195 -9.44 -9.39 -10.10
CA ASN A 195 -8.95 -9.68 -8.74
C ASN A 195 -9.04 -11.18 -8.38
N TYR A 196 -9.87 -11.93 -9.09
CA TYR A 196 -10.18 -13.34 -8.81
C TYR A 196 -9.75 -14.27 -9.95
N ARG A 197 -8.90 -13.78 -10.87
CA ARG A 197 -8.35 -14.53 -11.99
C ARG A 197 -6.83 -14.57 -11.90
N LYS A 198 -6.28 -15.77 -11.85
CA LYS A 198 -4.83 -15.99 -11.74
C LYS A 198 -4.07 -15.39 -12.93
N GLN A 199 -4.59 -15.57 -14.14
CA GLN A 199 -3.99 -15.04 -15.36
C GLN A 199 -3.87 -13.49 -15.38
N ASP A 200 -4.70 -12.81 -14.59
CA ASP A 200 -4.73 -11.35 -14.50
C ASP A 200 -3.90 -10.82 -13.29
N GLY A 201 -3.21 -11.72 -12.58
CA GLY A 201 -2.43 -11.39 -11.38
C GLY A 201 -3.29 -11.15 -10.14
N GLY A 202 -4.49 -11.75 -10.09
CA GLY A 202 -5.41 -11.69 -8.95
C GLY A 202 -4.96 -12.56 -7.77
N GLY A 203 -5.72 -12.50 -6.69
CA GLY A 203 -5.50 -13.21 -5.44
C GLY A 203 -5.17 -12.29 -4.29
N ILE A 204 -5.70 -12.61 -3.10
CA ILE A 204 -5.48 -11.78 -1.90
C ILE A 204 -4.07 -11.97 -1.33
N ILE A 205 -3.43 -13.13 -1.55
CA ILE A 205 -2.02 -13.35 -1.19
C ILE A 205 -1.15 -12.35 -1.94
N VAL A 206 -1.31 -12.22 -3.26
CA VAL A 206 -0.56 -11.27 -4.09
C VAL A 206 -0.85 -9.83 -3.68
N ASP A 207 -2.12 -9.50 -3.42
CA ASP A 207 -2.52 -8.14 -3.04
C ASP A 207 -1.99 -7.78 -1.64
N MET A 208 -2.20 -8.64 -0.63
CA MET A 208 -1.98 -8.28 0.76
C MET A 208 -0.59 -8.60 1.30
N LEU A 209 0.08 -9.68 0.87
CA LEU A 209 1.43 -9.95 1.36
C LEU A 209 2.44 -8.90 0.91
N CYS A 210 2.25 -8.28 -0.28
CA CYS A 210 3.01 -7.10 -0.67
C CYS A 210 2.86 -5.95 0.36
N HIS A 211 1.66 -5.75 0.90
CA HIS A 211 1.42 -4.74 1.94
C HIS A 211 2.00 -5.15 3.29
N TRP A 212 1.79 -6.41 3.69
CA TRP A 212 2.30 -6.88 4.98
C TRP A 212 3.82 -6.87 5.02
N ARG A 213 4.50 -7.16 3.90
CA ARG A 213 5.95 -7.09 3.86
C ARG A 213 6.46 -5.74 4.33
N TYR A 214 6.05 -4.66 3.72
CA TYR A 214 6.57 -3.35 4.08
C TYR A 214 6.03 -2.84 5.44
N VAL A 215 4.82 -3.23 5.83
CA VAL A 215 4.30 -2.90 7.16
C VAL A 215 5.15 -3.57 8.24
N ILE A 216 5.39 -4.86 8.12
CA ILE A 216 6.17 -5.64 9.08
C ILE A 216 7.63 -5.15 9.11
N ASP A 217 8.29 -5.08 7.95
CA ASP A 217 9.71 -4.68 7.86
C ASP A 217 9.97 -3.27 8.40
N ASN A 218 9.01 -2.34 8.26
CA ASN A 218 9.19 -0.96 8.71
C ASN A 218 8.81 -0.72 10.18
N LEU A 219 7.92 -1.53 10.75
CA LEU A 219 7.39 -1.31 12.10
C LEU A 219 7.90 -2.32 13.14
N PHE A 220 8.19 -3.57 12.74
CA PHE A 220 8.42 -4.64 13.70
C PHE A 220 9.74 -5.39 13.50
N GLY A 221 10.32 -5.36 12.31
CA GLY A 221 11.56 -6.03 11.95
C GLY A 221 11.44 -6.85 10.67
N GLU A 222 12.58 -7.23 10.08
CA GLU A 222 12.62 -7.94 8.80
C GLU A 222 12.10 -9.37 8.91
N VAL A 223 11.28 -9.78 7.93
CA VAL A 223 10.73 -11.13 7.84
C VAL A 223 11.85 -12.12 7.50
N LYS A 224 12.00 -13.16 8.33
CA LYS A 224 12.95 -14.26 8.18
C LYS A 224 12.35 -15.46 7.45
N SER A 225 11.15 -15.86 7.84
CA SER A 225 10.43 -17.00 7.26
C SER A 225 8.93 -16.84 7.37
N LEU A 226 8.17 -17.58 6.56
CA LEU A 226 6.71 -17.56 6.63
C LEU A 226 6.09 -18.92 6.40
N SER A 227 4.89 -19.08 6.96
CA SER A 227 3.90 -20.10 6.59
C SER A 227 2.63 -19.41 6.15
N CYS A 228 2.10 -19.77 4.99
CA CYS A 228 0.88 -19.19 4.43
C CYS A 228 -0.06 -20.29 3.95
N LEU A 229 -1.35 -20.11 4.26
CA LEU A 229 -2.44 -20.90 3.73
C LEU A 229 -3.40 -19.98 2.97
N GLY A 230 -3.56 -20.23 1.67
CA GLY A 230 -4.60 -19.60 0.87
C GLY A 230 -5.89 -20.42 0.86
N ALA A 231 -7.00 -19.78 0.57
CA ALA A 231 -8.28 -20.41 0.35
C ALA A 231 -9.11 -19.67 -0.69
N THR A 232 -9.90 -20.43 -1.47
CA THR A 232 -10.95 -19.90 -2.35
C THR A 232 -12.28 -20.31 -1.76
N HIS A 233 -12.81 -19.49 -0.85
CA HIS A 233 -14.05 -19.80 -0.13
C HIS A 233 -15.30 -19.62 -1.02
N ILE A 234 -15.25 -18.70 -1.98
CA ILE A 234 -16.35 -18.45 -2.93
C ILE A 234 -15.84 -18.73 -4.35
N PRO A 235 -16.05 -19.96 -4.85
CA PRO A 235 -15.46 -20.42 -6.12
C PRO A 235 -16.18 -19.86 -7.35
N GLU A 236 -17.38 -19.28 -7.21
CA GLU A 236 -18.14 -18.70 -8.32
C GLU A 236 -18.52 -17.25 -8.02
N ARG A 237 -18.36 -16.38 -9.00
CA ARG A 237 -18.64 -14.94 -8.91
C ARG A 237 -19.23 -14.43 -10.21
N ILE A 238 -19.80 -13.21 -10.20
CA ILE A 238 -20.36 -12.55 -11.39
C ILE A 238 -19.37 -11.48 -11.88
N ASP A 239 -19.12 -11.44 -13.19
CA ASP A 239 -18.26 -10.41 -13.81
C ASP A 239 -19.02 -9.10 -14.09
N GLU A 240 -18.31 -8.13 -14.66
CA GLU A 240 -18.83 -6.79 -15.00
C GLU A 240 -19.93 -6.80 -16.09
N ARG A 241 -20.14 -7.95 -16.74
CA ARG A 241 -21.18 -8.16 -17.76
C ARG A 241 -22.37 -8.96 -17.22
N GLY A 242 -22.36 -9.26 -15.91
CA GLY A 242 -23.38 -10.07 -15.26
C GLY A 242 -23.26 -11.57 -15.54
N LYS A 243 -22.10 -12.05 -16.05
CA LYS A 243 -21.86 -13.45 -16.35
C LYS A 243 -21.12 -14.14 -15.21
N ALA A 244 -21.59 -15.33 -14.83
CA ALA A 244 -20.90 -16.17 -13.85
C ALA A 244 -19.53 -16.64 -14.39
N TYR A 245 -18.53 -16.67 -13.51
CA TYR A 245 -17.18 -17.19 -13.79
C TYR A 245 -16.59 -17.89 -12.57
N ALA A 246 -15.70 -18.84 -12.81
CA ALA A 246 -14.95 -19.51 -11.75
C ALA A 246 -13.83 -18.60 -11.22
N CYS A 247 -13.74 -18.48 -9.89
CA CYS A 247 -12.62 -17.87 -9.19
C CYS A 247 -11.50 -18.91 -9.08
N ASP A 248 -10.36 -18.65 -9.71
CA ASP A 248 -9.21 -19.56 -9.75
C ASP A 248 -8.01 -19.06 -8.91
N THR A 249 -8.26 -18.07 -8.05
CA THR A 249 -7.30 -17.52 -7.08
C THR A 249 -7.82 -17.62 -5.65
N ASP A 250 -6.95 -17.32 -4.70
CA ASP A 250 -7.30 -17.16 -3.30
C ASP A 250 -8.13 -15.89 -3.05
N ASP A 251 -9.14 -15.98 -2.21
CA ASP A 251 -9.94 -14.87 -1.69
C ASP A 251 -9.77 -14.69 -0.17
N SER A 252 -9.00 -15.57 0.45
CA SER A 252 -8.56 -15.50 1.84
C SER A 252 -7.13 -16.02 2.00
N ALA A 253 -6.37 -15.39 2.90
CA ALA A 253 -4.99 -15.74 3.22
C ALA A 253 -4.78 -15.72 4.74
N TYR A 254 -4.14 -16.76 5.25
CA TYR A 254 -3.78 -16.94 6.66
C TYR A 254 -2.27 -17.14 6.73
N ALA A 255 -1.55 -16.16 7.28
CA ALA A 255 -0.10 -16.17 7.24
C ALA A 255 0.52 -15.93 8.61
N THR A 256 1.57 -16.68 8.92
CA THR A 256 2.42 -16.48 10.08
C THR A 256 3.85 -16.19 9.63
N PHE A 257 4.49 -15.22 10.24
CA PHE A 257 5.85 -14.78 9.93
C PHE A 257 6.72 -14.86 11.19
N GLU A 258 7.92 -15.37 11.05
CA GLU A 258 9.00 -15.24 12.03
C GLU A 258 9.91 -14.10 11.57
N LEU A 259 10.25 -13.18 12.47
CA LEU A 259 11.17 -12.08 12.18
C LEU A 259 12.58 -12.41 12.69
N HIS A 260 13.59 -11.77 12.13
CA HIS A 260 14.99 -11.97 12.55
C HIS A 260 15.25 -11.62 14.03
N ASN A 261 14.46 -10.71 14.60
CA ASN A 261 14.55 -10.32 16.02
C ASN A 261 13.73 -11.21 16.96
N GLY A 262 13.12 -12.30 16.45
CA GLY A 262 12.34 -13.27 17.23
C GLY A 262 10.89 -12.89 17.46
N VAL A 263 10.40 -11.76 16.92
CA VAL A 263 8.98 -11.42 16.94
C VAL A 263 8.21 -12.37 16.03
N VAL A 264 7.04 -12.82 16.48
CA VAL A 264 6.12 -13.62 15.67
C VAL A 264 4.94 -12.75 15.24
N CYS A 265 4.68 -12.71 13.94
CA CYS A 265 3.54 -12.00 13.37
C CYS A 265 2.52 -12.99 12.79
N HIS A 266 1.24 -12.75 13.02
CA HIS A 266 0.15 -13.54 12.43
C HIS A 266 -0.85 -12.60 11.76
N PHE A 267 -1.01 -12.71 10.42
CA PHE A 267 -1.87 -11.83 9.65
C PHE A 267 -2.88 -12.61 8.82
N ASN A 268 -4.16 -12.31 9.04
CA ASN A 268 -5.25 -12.81 8.22
C ASN A 268 -5.72 -11.71 7.25
N SER A 269 -5.99 -12.12 6.03
CA SER A 269 -6.58 -11.24 5.02
C SER A 269 -7.72 -11.95 4.31
N SER A 270 -8.90 -11.35 4.22
CA SER A 270 -10.04 -12.01 3.60
C SER A 270 -11.03 -11.02 2.96
N TRP A 271 -11.53 -11.40 1.78
CA TRP A 271 -12.64 -10.71 1.14
C TRP A 271 -14.01 -11.34 1.47
N ASN A 272 -14.05 -12.28 2.43
CA ASN A 272 -15.23 -13.07 2.79
C ASN A 272 -15.55 -13.06 4.27
N VAL A 273 -15.16 -11.99 5.00
CA VAL A 273 -15.43 -11.85 6.43
C VAL A 273 -16.37 -10.70 6.71
N ARG A 274 -17.28 -10.88 7.66
CA ARG A 274 -18.09 -9.78 8.19
C ARG A 274 -17.35 -9.13 9.34
N VAL A 275 -17.27 -7.79 9.27
CA VAL A 275 -16.50 -7.00 10.24
C VAL A 275 -17.27 -6.88 11.55
N ARG A 276 -16.62 -7.28 12.67
CA ARG A 276 -17.07 -7.07 14.05
C ARG A 276 -15.93 -6.48 14.87
N ARG A 277 -15.35 -5.40 14.37
CA ARG A 277 -14.25 -4.62 14.95
C ARG A 277 -14.38 -3.18 14.48
N ASP A 278 -13.55 -2.26 14.96
CA ASP A 278 -13.70 -0.81 14.71
C ASP A 278 -13.60 -0.41 13.24
N ASP A 279 -12.77 -1.11 12.45
CA ASP A 279 -12.67 -0.87 11.00
C ASP A 279 -12.18 -2.10 10.21
N LEU A 280 -11.83 -1.91 8.94
CA LEU A 280 -11.42 -2.99 8.04
C LEU A 280 -10.04 -3.57 8.36
N LEU A 281 -9.22 -2.85 9.11
CA LEU A 281 -7.89 -3.22 9.53
C LEU A 281 -7.79 -3.17 11.05
N THR A 282 -7.19 -4.21 11.63
CA THR A 282 -6.78 -4.22 13.03
C THR A 282 -5.37 -4.80 13.12
N ILE A 283 -4.47 -4.10 13.79
CA ILE A 283 -3.13 -4.59 14.13
C ILE A 283 -2.96 -4.44 15.63
N GLN A 284 -2.80 -5.56 16.32
CA GLN A 284 -2.48 -5.60 17.75
C GLN A 284 -1.01 -5.95 17.92
N VAL A 285 -0.33 -5.15 18.73
CA VAL A 285 1.06 -5.33 19.14
C VAL A 285 1.08 -5.64 20.63
N ASP A 286 1.69 -6.74 21.03
CA ASP A 286 1.88 -7.12 22.43
C ASP A 286 3.37 -7.06 22.77
N GLY A 287 3.70 -6.27 23.78
CA GLY A 287 5.06 -6.09 24.29
C GLY A 287 5.17 -6.35 25.78
N THR A 288 6.40 -6.34 26.30
CA THR A 288 6.66 -6.59 27.74
C THR A 288 6.15 -5.50 28.65
N ASN A 289 6.03 -4.25 28.15
CA ASN A 289 5.67 -3.08 28.96
C ASN A 289 4.30 -2.51 28.60
N GLY A 290 3.73 -2.92 27.49
CA GLY A 290 2.43 -2.46 27.04
C GLY A 290 2.00 -3.11 25.72
N SER A 291 0.73 -2.93 25.40
CA SER A 291 0.13 -3.41 24.17
C SER A 291 -0.65 -2.27 23.49
N ALA A 292 -0.79 -2.34 22.18
CA ALA A 292 -1.62 -1.40 21.43
C ALA A 292 -2.41 -2.10 20.32
N VAL A 293 -3.57 -1.55 20.00
CA VAL A 293 -4.43 -2.00 18.91
C VAL A 293 -4.69 -0.82 17.98
N ALA A 294 -4.27 -0.92 16.73
CA ALA A 294 -4.46 0.11 15.73
C ALA A 294 -5.34 -0.37 14.58
N GLY A 295 -6.21 0.52 14.10
CA GLY A 295 -6.93 0.40 12.85
C GLY A 295 -6.38 1.35 11.78
N LEU A 296 -7.22 1.72 10.80
CA LEU A 296 -6.84 2.67 9.77
C LEU A 296 -6.56 4.07 10.34
N ARG A 297 -7.29 4.49 11.39
CA ARG A 297 -7.23 5.84 11.97
C ARG A 297 -6.94 5.86 13.46
N LYS A 298 -7.60 5.00 14.22
CA LYS A 298 -7.50 4.94 15.68
C LYS A 298 -6.39 4.03 16.14
N CYS A 299 -5.90 4.30 17.34
CA CYS A 299 -4.99 3.42 18.06
C CYS A 299 -5.36 3.49 19.55
N TRP A 300 -5.45 2.33 20.19
CA TRP A 300 -5.70 2.17 21.61
C TRP A 300 -4.49 1.53 22.26
N ALA A 301 -4.10 1.97 23.43
CA ALA A 301 -2.92 1.46 24.13
C ALA A 301 -3.24 1.16 25.59
N GLN A 302 -2.64 0.08 26.12
CA GLN A 302 -2.72 -0.31 27.53
C GLN A 302 -1.32 -0.61 28.05
N GLY A 303 -0.88 0.14 29.06
CA GLY A 303 0.39 -0.10 29.73
C GLY A 303 0.33 -1.23 30.75
N MET A 304 1.49 -1.77 31.13
CA MET A 304 1.60 -2.86 32.11
C MET A 304 0.91 -2.54 33.44
N SER A 305 1.04 -1.31 33.94
CA SER A 305 0.43 -0.88 35.21
C SER A 305 -1.09 -0.88 35.19
N ALA A 306 -1.71 -0.79 34.01
CA ALA A 306 -3.14 -0.79 33.80
C ALA A 306 -3.68 -2.16 33.36
N THR A 307 -2.80 -3.15 33.22
CA THR A 307 -3.21 -4.50 32.79
C THR A 307 -3.96 -5.20 33.92
N PRO A 308 -5.22 -5.65 33.72
CA PRO A 308 -5.96 -6.38 34.74
C PRO A 308 -5.32 -7.75 35.00
N LYS A 309 -5.60 -8.30 36.18
CA LYS A 309 -5.14 -9.66 36.56
C LYS A 309 -6.34 -10.64 36.47
N PRO A 310 -6.64 -11.18 35.27
CA PRO A 310 -7.74 -12.10 35.11
C PRO A 310 -7.43 -13.45 35.76
N THR A 311 -8.46 -14.09 36.27
CA THR A 311 -8.43 -15.49 36.70
C THR A 311 -9.34 -16.28 35.77
N TRP A 312 -8.81 -17.27 35.09
CA TRP A 312 -9.64 -18.16 34.29
C TRP A 312 -10.40 -19.11 35.19
N ASN A 313 -11.73 -18.97 35.21
CA ASN A 313 -12.64 -19.92 35.85
C ASN A 313 -13.92 -20.02 35.01
N PRO A 314 -14.15 -21.17 34.32
CA PRO A 314 -15.32 -21.33 33.45
C PRO A 314 -16.65 -21.42 34.22
N ASP A 315 -16.61 -21.65 35.56
CA ASP A 315 -17.80 -21.83 36.37
C ASP A 315 -18.36 -20.52 36.89
N VAL A 316 -17.65 -19.41 36.74
CA VAL A 316 -18.09 -18.07 37.15
C VAL A 316 -17.87 -17.05 36.09
N ASP A 317 -18.76 -16.07 35.98
CA ASP A 317 -18.58 -14.95 35.06
C ASP A 317 -17.34 -14.13 35.45
N SER A 318 -16.55 -13.76 34.46
CA SER A 318 -15.41 -12.85 34.69
C SER A 318 -15.93 -11.45 35.03
N PRO A 319 -15.55 -10.87 36.18
CA PRO A 319 -15.93 -9.51 36.53
C PRO A 319 -15.13 -8.43 35.80
N ILE A 320 -14.17 -8.85 34.93
CA ILE A 320 -13.22 -7.95 34.28
C ILE A 320 -13.77 -7.44 32.97
N ASP A 321 -13.90 -6.13 32.84
CA ASP A 321 -14.06 -5.48 31.56
C ASP A 321 -12.70 -5.37 30.88
N HIS A 322 -12.46 -6.21 29.87
CA HIS A 322 -11.20 -6.23 29.11
C HIS A 322 -11.01 -5.01 28.20
N PHE A 323 -12.01 -4.16 28.00
CA PHE A 323 -11.88 -2.89 27.30
C PHE A 323 -11.56 -1.72 28.26
N ALA A 324 -11.79 -1.89 29.55
CA ALA A 324 -11.38 -0.90 30.53
C ALA A 324 -9.87 -0.69 30.51
N HIS A 325 -9.44 0.53 30.79
CA HIS A 325 -8.00 0.90 30.83
C HIS A 325 -7.26 0.85 29.50
N TRP A 326 -7.93 0.66 28.38
CA TRP A 326 -7.41 1.00 27.08
C TRP A 326 -7.67 2.48 26.79
N LEU A 327 -6.59 3.22 26.51
CA LEU A 327 -6.66 4.66 26.26
C LEU A 327 -6.48 4.92 24.77
N GLU A 328 -7.33 5.77 24.19
CA GLU A 328 -7.15 6.20 22.81
C GLU A 328 -5.89 7.07 22.70
N VAL A 329 -4.98 6.69 21.79
CA VAL A 329 -3.77 7.46 21.50
C VAL A 329 -4.18 8.69 20.70
N PRO A 330 -3.92 9.92 21.20
CA PRO A 330 -4.33 11.14 20.53
C PRO A 330 -3.61 11.37 19.21
N ASP A 331 -4.17 12.21 18.37
CA ASP A 331 -3.49 12.71 17.17
C ASP A 331 -2.38 13.67 17.61
N SER A 332 -1.13 13.34 17.33
CA SER A 332 0.03 14.20 17.63
C SER A 332 0.20 15.33 16.60
N THR A 333 -0.32 15.14 15.40
CA THR A 333 -0.29 16.08 14.27
C THR A 333 -1.52 15.86 13.40
N PRO A 334 -1.95 16.83 12.60
CA PRO A 334 -2.94 16.59 11.56
C PRO A 334 -2.43 15.50 10.60
N TYR A 335 -3.25 14.46 10.38
CA TYR A 335 -2.94 13.43 9.40
C TYR A 335 -3.56 13.76 8.05
N ASP A 336 -2.76 13.62 7.00
CA ASP A 336 -3.20 13.80 5.63
C ASP A 336 -3.41 12.45 4.93
N ASN A 337 -3.88 12.49 3.68
CA ASN A 337 -4.02 11.29 2.87
C ASN A 337 -2.68 10.56 2.71
N ALA A 338 -2.66 9.26 2.99
CA ALA A 338 -1.46 8.44 3.02
C ALA A 338 -0.66 8.47 1.70
N PHE A 339 -1.36 8.46 0.56
CA PHE A 339 -0.71 8.55 -0.76
C PHE A 339 -0.11 9.94 -0.99
N LYS A 340 -0.82 11.00 -0.59
CA LYS A 340 -0.34 12.39 -0.70
C LYS A 340 0.95 12.59 0.09
N VAL A 341 0.99 12.13 1.34
CA VAL A 341 2.19 12.23 2.19
C VAL A 341 3.38 11.56 1.51
N GLN A 342 3.21 10.34 0.99
CA GLN A 342 4.31 9.65 0.31
C GLN A 342 4.71 10.33 -1.01
N TRP A 343 3.77 10.91 -1.75
CA TRP A 343 4.07 11.73 -2.92
C TRP A 343 4.91 12.96 -2.58
N GLU A 344 4.58 13.66 -1.51
CA GLU A 344 5.35 14.83 -1.06
C GLU A 344 6.79 14.45 -0.71
N LEU A 345 6.99 13.31 -0.03
CA LEU A 345 8.32 12.78 0.27
C LEU A 345 9.09 12.39 -1.00
N PHE A 346 8.43 11.73 -1.96
CA PHE A 346 9.08 11.35 -3.20
C PHE A 346 9.46 12.57 -4.07
N ILE A 347 8.58 13.56 -4.16
CA ILE A 347 8.88 14.83 -4.87
C ILE A 347 10.06 15.56 -4.22
N ARG A 348 10.13 15.63 -2.88
CA ARG A 348 11.29 16.17 -2.17
C ARG A 348 12.56 15.34 -2.44
N HIS A 349 12.46 14.03 -2.47
CA HIS A 349 13.58 13.17 -2.81
C HIS A 349 14.14 13.46 -4.21
N VAL A 350 13.27 13.59 -5.20
CA VAL A 350 13.69 13.89 -6.58
C VAL A 350 14.27 15.30 -6.71
N ALA A 351 13.61 16.29 -6.12
CA ALA A 351 13.97 17.69 -6.28
C ALA A 351 15.18 18.13 -5.44
N LEU A 352 15.34 17.56 -4.23
CA LEU A 352 16.29 18.02 -3.21
C LEU A 352 17.31 16.95 -2.78
N GLY A 353 17.12 15.69 -3.18
CA GLY A 353 17.97 14.58 -2.73
C GLY A 353 17.72 14.13 -1.29
N THR A 354 16.58 14.53 -0.67
CA THR A 354 16.25 14.07 0.68
C THR A 354 16.16 12.55 0.75
N PRO A 355 16.43 11.91 1.90
CA PRO A 355 16.34 10.44 2.02
C PRO A 355 14.94 9.91 1.67
N PHE A 356 14.89 8.82 0.91
CA PHE A 356 13.67 8.10 0.58
C PHE A 356 13.95 6.59 0.56
N ARG A 357 13.55 5.87 1.59
CA ARG A 357 13.92 4.47 1.81
C ARG A 357 13.06 3.46 1.03
N TRP A 358 11.92 3.88 0.53
CA TRP A 358 10.93 3.00 -0.12
C TRP A 358 11.21 2.87 -1.63
N SER A 359 12.39 2.37 -1.97
CA SER A 359 12.86 2.17 -3.34
C SER A 359 12.12 1.03 -4.06
N LEU A 360 12.38 0.85 -5.35
CA LEU A 360 11.87 -0.30 -6.10
C LEU A 360 12.41 -1.63 -5.55
N ARG A 361 13.57 -1.65 -4.88
CA ARG A 361 14.08 -2.84 -4.19
C ARG A 361 13.18 -3.22 -3.01
N GLU A 362 12.69 -2.25 -2.27
CA GLU A 362 11.66 -2.49 -1.24
C GLU A 362 10.34 -3.00 -1.85
N GLY A 363 10.02 -2.53 -3.06
CA GLY A 363 8.90 -3.09 -3.85
C GLY A 363 9.12 -4.55 -4.23
N ALA A 364 10.34 -4.92 -4.62
CA ALA A 364 10.70 -6.31 -4.95
C ALA A 364 10.57 -7.25 -3.73
N LYS A 365 10.92 -6.78 -2.51
CA LYS A 365 10.67 -7.54 -1.27
C LYS A 365 9.17 -7.86 -1.08
N GLY A 366 8.28 -6.93 -1.45
CA GLY A 366 6.84 -7.16 -1.39
C GLY A 366 6.39 -8.26 -2.36
N VAL A 367 6.86 -8.22 -3.61
CA VAL A 367 6.59 -9.26 -4.61
C VAL A 367 7.15 -10.61 -4.14
N GLN A 368 8.37 -10.64 -3.60
CA GLN A 368 8.99 -11.85 -3.05
C GLN A 368 8.12 -12.49 -1.96
N LEU A 369 7.61 -11.71 -1.01
CA LEU A 369 6.81 -12.27 0.07
C LEU A 369 5.51 -12.88 -0.45
N ALA A 370 4.89 -12.27 -1.48
CA ALA A 370 3.70 -12.81 -2.13
C ALA A 370 3.99 -14.14 -2.84
N GLU A 371 5.08 -14.22 -3.63
CA GLU A 371 5.50 -15.48 -4.27
C GLU A 371 5.82 -16.58 -3.25
N LEU A 372 6.54 -16.25 -2.19
CA LEU A 372 6.86 -17.20 -1.13
C LEU A 372 5.62 -17.63 -0.35
N GLY A 373 4.62 -16.74 -0.19
CA GLY A 373 3.32 -17.09 0.37
C GLY A 373 2.57 -18.11 -0.49
N LEU A 374 2.51 -17.92 -1.80
CA LEU A 374 1.94 -18.88 -2.75
C LEU A 374 2.72 -20.20 -2.73
N LYS A 375 4.05 -20.16 -2.67
CA LYS A 375 4.90 -21.35 -2.56
C LYS A 375 4.64 -22.11 -1.26
N SER A 376 4.58 -21.42 -0.11
CA SER A 376 4.27 -22.02 1.18
C SER A 376 2.91 -22.74 1.15
N TRP A 377 1.89 -22.12 0.56
CA TRP A 377 0.57 -22.72 0.39
C TRP A 377 0.61 -23.97 -0.50
N ALA A 378 1.28 -23.90 -1.65
CA ALA A 378 1.38 -25.02 -2.57
C ALA A 378 2.15 -26.22 -1.97
N GLU A 379 3.26 -25.95 -1.29
CA GLU A 379 4.15 -26.97 -0.72
C GLU A 379 3.77 -27.40 0.70
N ARG A 380 2.80 -26.73 1.33
CA ARG A 380 2.31 -27.01 2.70
C ARG A 380 3.40 -26.99 3.76
N ARG A 381 4.34 -26.05 3.68
CA ARG A 381 5.46 -25.92 4.61
C ARG A 381 5.87 -24.46 4.86
N TRP A 382 6.67 -24.28 5.90
CA TRP A 382 7.41 -23.04 6.10
C TRP A 382 8.42 -22.80 4.98
N VAL A 383 8.61 -21.53 4.64
CA VAL A 383 9.55 -21.09 3.60
C VAL A 383 10.40 -19.95 4.16
N ASP A 384 11.72 -20.05 4.01
CA ASP A 384 12.65 -18.98 4.35
C ASP A 384 12.54 -17.84 3.34
N VAL A 385 12.79 -16.62 3.81
CA VAL A 385 12.81 -15.39 3.01
C VAL A 385 14.25 -14.98 2.77
N PRO A 386 14.84 -15.30 1.60
CA PRO A 386 16.21 -14.92 1.31
C PRO A 386 16.33 -13.40 1.12
N ALA A 387 17.51 -12.86 1.45
CA ALA A 387 17.84 -11.45 1.15
C ALA A 387 17.82 -11.20 -0.37
N LEU A 388 17.40 -9.99 -0.81
CA LEU A 388 17.39 -9.53 -2.21
C LEU A 388 18.56 -8.56 -2.49
#